data_683ff21d36a64e937146f6f76f09a409
#
_entry.id   683ff21d36a64e937146f6f76f09a409
#
_cell.length_a   1.000
_cell.length_b   1.000
_cell.length_c   1.000
_cell.angle_alpha   90.00
_cell.angle_beta   90.00
_cell.angle_gamma   90.00
#
_symmetry.space_group_name_H-M   'P 1'
#
loop_
_entity.id
_entity.type
_entity.pdbx_description
1 polymer ?
#
loop_
_entity_poly.entity_id
_entity_poly.type
_entity_poly.pdbx_seq_one_letter_code
_entity_poly.pdbx_strand_id
1 'polypeptide(L)'
;MSILKRLIHTTALTCALALPLHAQEQPVETPVTIWDSLSLENILTLVVQSFMPGLRVLADVRYDQIDVDPVRNRISLIGIDVRPFLPYADADSCVIKADALVISGQPIDRQQGYGVNFSLNGTVVDFDCLPQDARPVVGMLGVENIRLDRANLNVHYDFASGGAKLHFGADLDKLVALSSSADLEYISYRMDLESEEVMPAVYVNHIQATLEDRGLYTAGSRMAPPGMLDPAALEQIIPQALSGFFAEMNGFEARDLSTEQEAFVNQAVITAKAFVENPSQIIVETAAPKTPVRLGEADLEDPKAIFSKLAPAIGTVPLAITAGISTNDLHQAIDGLLSKERSLDVGRALLTGIGAPRNTTLGLRLLDPLADEGRPEATALLADALQSIDPSNAYRLALHATANGQSGSLSLLNDLEDGLALNEMLELQDVMLGGGGPVASDFASIGDIRRAARGHLLGTTRIRSYRAAYYWASVGAAAGDVASVTIRDDLNTIMRLRGASAPWSEVQTSLENGVLRDWVGRNLPEALKN
;
A
#
# COMPACT_ATOMS: atom_id res chain seq x y z
N MET A 1 7.29 26.56 -14.90
CA MET A 1 5.95 26.71 -14.27
C MET A 1 4.91 27.53 -15.06
N SER A 2 5.23 28.04 -16.23
CA SER A 2 4.28 28.90 -16.99
C SER A 2 3.46 28.18 -18.07
N ILE A 3 3.75 26.91 -18.38
CA ILE A 3 3.10 26.13 -19.46
C ILE A 3 1.92 25.30 -18.92
N LEU A 4 1.92 24.94 -17.66
CA LEU A 4 0.88 24.09 -17.06
C LEU A 4 -0.43 24.87 -16.73
N LYS A 5 -0.37 26.19 -16.56
CA LYS A 5 -1.56 27.04 -16.30
C LYS A 5 -2.43 27.35 -17.53
N ARG A 6 -1.98 27.04 -18.76
CA ARG A 6 -2.74 27.29 -19.99
C ARG A 6 -3.52 26.11 -20.55
N LEU A 7 -3.37 24.91 -19.98
CA LEU A 7 -3.99 23.69 -20.52
C LEU A 7 -5.34 23.32 -19.90
N ILE A 8 -5.80 24.05 -18.87
CA ILE A 8 -7.03 23.67 -18.13
C ILE A 8 -8.29 24.37 -18.66
N HIS A 9 -8.19 25.33 -19.57
CA HIS A 9 -9.36 26.15 -19.96
C HIS A 9 -9.90 25.98 -21.40
N THR A 10 -9.48 24.96 -22.17
CA THR A 10 -9.90 24.87 -23.59
C THR A 10 -10.43 23.51 -24.06
N THR A 11 -10.83 22.60 -23.19
CA THR A 11 -11.36 21.27 -23.60
C THR A 11 -12.79 20.95 -23.15
N ALA A 12 -13.60 21.96 -23.00
CA ALA A 12 -15.04 21.75 -22.80
C ALA A 12 -15.81 22.51 -23.90
N LEU A 13 -15.88 22.01 -25.10
CA LEU A 13 -16.94 22.16 -26.10
C LEU A 13 -16.36 21.90 -27.50
N THR A 14 -16.46 20.71 -28.00
CA THR A 14 -16.69 20.37 -29.43
C THR A 14 -16.41 18.88 -29.67
N CYS A 15 -17.35 18.01 -29.39
CA CYS A 15 -17.46 16.69 -29.99
C CYS A 15 -18.93 16.36 -30.21
N ALA A 16 -19.51 17.01 -31.20
CA ALA A 16 -20.72 16.51 -31.83
C ALA A 16 -20.50 16.54 -33.35
N LEU A 17 -20.80 15.41 -33.98
CA LEU A 17 -21.00 15.19 -35.40
C LEU A 17 -19.76 15.02 -36.31
N ALA A 18 -19.38 13.73 -36.49
CA ALA A 18 -19.11 13.18 -37.83
C ALA A 18 -18.96 11.64 -37.74
N LEU A 19 -20.00 10.90 -38.05
CA LEU A 19 -19.94 9.46 -38.34
C LEU A 19 -19.75 9.26 -39.86
N PRO A 20 -18.78 8.47 -40.34
CA PRO A 20 -18.83 7.92 -41.67
C PRO A 20 -19.52 6.54 -41.63
N LEU A 21 -20.62 6.41 -42.39
CA LEU A 21 -21.24 5.14 -42.72
C LEU A 21 -20.30 4.32 -43.60
N HIS A 22 -19.83 3.19 -43.11
CA HIS A 22 -19.41 2.06 -43.92
C HIS A 22 -20.12 0.81 -43.41
N ALA A 23 -21.07 0.34 -44.17
CA ALA A 23 -21.77 -0.93 -43.96
C ALA A 23 -20.84 -2.07 -44.38
N GLN A 24 -20.44 -2.90 -43.42
CA GLN A 24 -19.98 -4.27 -43.65
C GLN A 24 -20.91 -5.20 -42.86
N GLU A 25 -21.44 -6.21 -43.53
CA GLU A 25 -22.33 -7.24 -42.93
C GLU A 25 -21.57 -7.95 -41.81
N GLN A 26 -22.02 -7.75 -40.57
CA GLN A 26 -21.60 -8.50 -39.38
C GLN A 26 -22.66 -9.56 -39.01
N PRO A 27 -22.24 -10.66 -38.34
CA PRO A 27 -23.17 -11.68 -37.87
C PRO A 27 -24.16 -11.09 -36.87
N VAL A 28 -25.39 -11.63 -36.87
CA VAL A 28 -26.53 -11.19 -36.07
C VAL A 28 -26.14 -11.05 -34.60
N GLU A 29 -25.81 -9.83 -34.19
CA GLU A 29 -25.62 -9.48 -32.80
C GLU A 29 -26.99 -9.32 -32.13
N THR A 30 -27.13 -9.89 -30.95
CA THR A 30 -28.25 -9.60 -30.04
C THR A 30 -28.37 -8.11 -29.85
N PRO A 31 -29.57 -7.51 -29.87
CA PRO A 31 -29.71 -6.07 -29.75
C PRO A 31 -29.17 -5.61 -28.39
N VAL A 32 -28.06 -4.86 -28.44
CA VAL A 32 -27.45 -4.23 -27.29
C VAL A 32 -28.48 -3.26 -26.69
N THR A 33 -28.89 -3.48 -25.46
CA THR A 33 -29.81 -2.57 -24.79
C THR A 33 -29.07 -1.31 -24.35
N ILE A 34 -29.78 -0.18 -24.22
CA ILE A 34 -29.19 1.07 -23.71
C ILE A 34 -28.52 0.87 -22.34
N TRP A 35 -29.04 -0.09 -21.55
CA TRP A 35 -28.51 -0.45 -20.25
C TRP A 35 -27.15 -1.18 -20.34
N ASP A 36 -26.93 -2.00 -21.37
CA ASP A 36 -25.63 -2.65 -21.61
C ASP A 36 -24.57 -1.62 -22.00
N SER A 37 -24.97 -0.56 -22.71
CA SER A 37 -24.08 0.57 -23.06
C SER A 37 -23.73 1.46 -21.86
N LEU A 38 -24.54 1.46 -20.81
CA LEU A 38 -24.34 2.21 -19.57
C LEU A 38 -23.75 1.34 -18.44
N SER A 39 -23.23 0.14 -18.77
CA SER A 39 -22.52 -0.66 -17.79
C SER A 39 -21.29 0.11 -17.23
N LEU A 40 -20.97 -0.10 -15.97
CA LEU A 40 -19.80 0.52 -15.32
C LEU A 40 -18.51 0.23 -16.11
N GLU A 41 -18.39 -0.98 -16.66
CA GLU A 41 -17.29 -1.42 -17.50
C GLU A 41 -17.15 -0.55 -18.77
N ASN A 42 -18.25 -0.32 -19.49
CA ASN A 42 -18.26 0.51 -20.70
C ASN A 42 -17.95 1.99 -20.38
N ILE A 43 -18.47 2.52 -19.27
CA ILE A 43 -18.18 3.88 -18.83
C ILE A 43 -16.68 4.02 -18.50
N LEU A 44 -16.11 3.10 -17.72
CA LEU A 44 -14.69 3.12 -17.39
C LEU A 44 -13.81 2.93 -18.62
N THR A 45 -14.19 2.06 -19.54
CA THR A 45 -13.51 1.88 -20.84
C THR A 45 -13.49 3.18 -21.63
N LEU A 46 -14.63 3.90 -21.71
CA LEU A 46 -14.72 5.19 -22.38
C LEU A 46 -13.84 6.25 -21.69
N VAL A 47 -13.81 6.27 -20.35
CA VAL A 47 -12.93 7.16 -19.59
C VAL A 47 -11.47 6.89 -19.93
N VAL A 48 -11.02 5.62 -19.88
CA VAL A 48 -9.63 5.28 -20.23
C VAL A 48 -9.30 5.67 -21.67
N GLN A 49 -10.20 5.36 -22.62
CA GLN A 49 -10.04 5.76 -24.03
C GLN A 49 -9.94 7.27 -24.21
N SER A 50 -10.64 8.05 -23.38
CA SER A 50 -10.61 9.52 -23.42
C SER A 50 -9.27 10.12 -22.97
N PHE A 51 -8.46 9.38 -22.20
CA PHE A 51 -7.11 9.80 -21.81
C PHE A 51 -6.05 9.47 -22.88
N MET A 52 -6.31 8.51 -23.78
CA MET A 52 -5.33 8.10 -24.81
C MET A 52 -4.88 9.22 -25.74
N PRO A 53 -5.76 10.15 -26.19
CA PRO A 53 -5.31 11.29 -27.00
C PRO A 53 -4.29 12.20 -26.29
N GLY A 54 -4.39 12.31 -24.95
CA GLY A 54 -3.41 13.07 -24.16
C GLY A 54 -2.01 12.45 -24.18
N LEU A 55 -1.93 11.11 -24.15
CA LEU A 55 -0.68 10.38 -24.25
C LEU A 55 -0.06 10.50 -25.65
N ARG A 56 -0.90 10.60 -26.69
CA ARG A 56 -0.45 10.77 -28.08
C ARG A 56 0.22 12.11 -28.38
N VAL A 57 0.19 13.03 -27.45
CA VAL A 57 0.98 14.29 -27.54
C VAL A 57 2.47 14.02 -27.29
N LEU A 58 2.80 12.96 -26.54
CA LEU A 58 4.17 12.63 -26.15
C LEU A 58 4.78 11.48 -26.98
N ALA A 59 3.93 10.61 -27.55
CA ALA A 59 4.33 9.44 -28.33
C ALA A 59 3.17 8.99 -29.21
N ASP A 60 3.44 8.36 -30.36
CA ASP A 60 2.39 7.61 -31.10
C ASP A 60 2.13 6.29 -30.34
N VAL A 61 0.98 6.22 -29.66
CA VAL A 61 0.58 5.07 -28.85
C VAL A 61 -0.54 4.32 -29.55
N ARG A 62 -0.31 3.06 -29.82
CA ARG A 62 -1.28 2.11 -30.38
C ARG A 62 -1.45 0.92 -29.42
N TYR A 63 -2.58 0.30 -29.44
CA TYR A 63 -2.88 -0.91 -28.66
C TYR A 63 -3.95 -1.73 -29.40
N ASP A 64 -3.96 -3.04 -29.16
CA ASP A 64 -4.93 -3.93 -29.78
C ASP A 64 -6.25 -3.94 -29.02
N GLN A 65 -6.20 -3.98 -27.68
CA GLN A 65 -7.38 -4.12 -26.84
C GLN A 65 -7.23 -3.40 -25.50
N ILE A 66 -8.34 -2.86 -25.00
CA ILE A 66 -8.52 -2.45 -23.61
C ILE A 66 -9.51 -3.41 -22.94
N ASP A 67 -9.13 -3.98 -21.81
CA ASP A 67 -9.97 -4.81 -20.95
C ASP A 67 -10.13 -4.11 -19.60
N VAL A 68 -11.37 -3.92 -19.17
CA VAL A 68 -11.72 -3.30 -17.89
C VAL A 68 -12.52 -4.27 -17.06
N ASP A 69 -12.00 -4.67 -15.91
CA ASP A 69 -12.66 -5.54 -14.93
C ASP A 69 -12.98 -4.74 -13.67
N PRO A 70 -14.19 -4.19 -13.53
CA PRO A 70 -14.58 -3.40 -12.37
C PRO A 70 -14.63 -4.21 -11.07
N VAL A 71 -14.89 -5.52 -11.16
CA VAL A 71 -14.99 -6.42 -9.99
C VAL A 71 -13.63 -6.63 -9.36
N ARG A 72 -12.60 -6.77 -10.22
CA ARG A 72 -11.20 -6.91 -9.76
C ARG A 72 -10.45 -5.59 -9.70
N ASN A 73 -11.13 -4.49 -9.97
CA ASN A 73 -10.56 -3.14 -10.04
C ASN A 73 -9.30 -3.08 -10.92
N ARG A 74 -9.40 -3.62 -12.14
CA ARG A 74 -8.28 -3.83 -13.06
C ARG A 74 -8.58 -3.25 -14.44
N ILE A 75 -7.57 -2.59 -15.00
CA ILE A 75 -7.54 -2.10 -16.37
C ILE A 75 -6.33 -2.73 -17.06
N SER A 76 -6.52 -3.33 -18.22
CA SER A 76 -5.45 -3.95 -19.00
C SER A 76 -5.43 -3.38 -20.40
N LEU A 77 -4.27 -2.90 -20.86
CA LEU A 77 -4.00 -2.58 -22.25
C LEU A 77 -3.15 -3.72 -22.82
N ILE A 78 -3.57 -4.27 -23.95
CA ILE A 78 -2.97 -5.45 -24.57
C ILE A 78 -2.44 -5.07 -25.96
N GLY A 79 -1.28 -5.61 -26.35
CA GLY A 79 -0.67 -5.41 -27.66
C GLY A 79 -0.26 -3.95 -27.88
N ILE A 80 0.57 -3.43 -27.00
CA ILE A 80 0.97 -2.01 -26.99
C ILE A 80 2.15 -1.82 -27.93
N ASP A 81 2.06 -0.79 -28.81
CA ASP A 81 3.12 -0.28 -29.67
C ASP A 81 3.26 1.22 -29.41
N VAL A 82 4.42 1.64 -28.93
CA VAL A 82 4.71 3.04 -28.59
C VAL A 82 5.90 3.51 -29.41
N ARG A 83 5.74 4.65 -30.06
CA ARG A 83 6.80 5.36 -30.79
C ARG A 83 7.00 6.71 -30.13
N PRO A 84 7.93 6.83 -29.19
CA PRO A 84 8.17 8.07 -28.47
C PRO A 84 8.82 9.12 -29.39
N PHE A 85 8.44 10.38 -29.22
CA PHE A 85 9.05 11.50 -29.95
C PHE A 85 10.36 11.88 -29.27
N LEU A 86 11.44 11.14 -29.61
CA LEU A 86 12.76 11.37 -29.01
C LEU A 86 13.53 12.42 -29.81
N PRO A 87 14.21 13.38 -29.15
CA PRO A 87 14.92 14.46 -29.83
C PRO A 87 16.17 13.99 -30.59
N TYR A 88 16.63 12.75 -30.35
CA TYR A 88 17.84 12.17 -30.92
C TYR A 88 17.58 10.98 -31.85
N ALA A 89 16.32 10.61 -32.08
CA ALA A 89 15.93 9.51 -32.96
C ALA A 89 14.96 10.02 -34.02
N ASP A 90 15.00 9.44 -35.21
CA ASP A 90 14.00 9.69 -36.24
C ASP A 90 12.64 9.19 -35.73
N ALA A 91 11.58 9.94 -36.04
CA ALA A 91 10.24 9.74 -35.47
C ALA A 91 9.67 8.31 -35.59
N ASP A 92 10.14 7.53 -36.56
CA ASP A 92 9.67 6.18 -36.82
C ASP A 92 10.69 5.08 -36.47
N SER A 93 11.92 5.43 -36.05
CA SER A 93 12.99 4.46 -35.83
C SER A 93 12.92 3.77 -34.46
N CYS A 94 12.42 4.47 -33.44
CA CYS A 94 12.28 3.92 -32.10
C CYS A 94 10.89 3.30 -31.92
N VAL A 95 10.85 2.00 -31.70
CA VAL A 95 9.62 1.26 -31.40
C VAL A 95 9.76 0.52 -30.07
N ILE A 96 8.81 0.73 -29.18
CA ILE A 96 8.68 0.01 -27.92
C ILE A 96 7.39 -0.81 -28.00
N LYS A 97 7.51 -2.12 -27.91
CA LYS A 97 6.37 -3.04 -27.87
C LYS A 97 6.23 -3.63 -26.50
N ALA A 98 4.98 -3.82 -26.04
CA ALA A 98 4.71 -4.54 -24.82
C ALA A 98 3.48 -5.45 -24.99
N ASP A 99 3.54 -6.65 -24.42
CA ASP A 99 2.44 -7.58 -24.47
C ASP A 99 1.23 -7.05 -23.71
N ALA A 100 1.46 -6.52 -22.51
CA ALA A 100 0.38 -5.94 -21.70
C ALA A 100 0.89 -4.93 -20.68
N LEU A 101 0.09 -3.89 -20.45
CA LEU A 101 0.14 -3.00 -19.27
C LEU A 101 -1.10 -3.27 -18.44
N VAL A 102 -0.92 -3.71 -17.20
CA VAL A 102 -2.01 -3.98 -16.26
C VAL A 102 -1.93 -2.98 -15.11
N ILE A 103 -3.01 -2.28 -14.89
CA ILE A 103 -3.19 -1.38 -13.74
C ILE A 103 -4.27 -2.02 -12.87
N SER A 104 -3.94 -2.30 -11.62
CA SER A 104 -4.90 -2.84 -10.67
C SER A 104 -4.86 -2.05 -9.36
N GLY A 105 -6.04 -1.79 -8.81
CA GLY A 105 -6.20 -1.08 -7.55
C GLY A 105 -6.71 -2.01 -6.45
N GLN A 106 -6.62 -1.56 -5.20
CA GLN A 106 -7.35 -2.20 -4.12
C GLN A 106 -8.86 -1.94 -4.29
N PRO A 107 -9.74 -2.86 -3.84
CA PRO A 107 -11.17 -2.62 -3.84
C PRO A 107 -11.53 -1.32 -3.12
N ILE A 108 -12.46 -0.54 -3.71
CA ILE A 108 -12.84 0.82 -3.22
C ILE A 108 -13.53 0.76 -1.85
N ASP A 109 -14.00 -0.41 -1.44
CA ASP A 109 -14.62 -0.68 -0.13
C ASP A 109 -13.63 -0.65 1.05
N ARG A 110 -12.33 -0.76 0.78
CA ARG A 110 -11.27 -0.64 1.81
C ARG A 110 -10.83 0.81 1.96
N GLN A 111 -11.49 1.53 2.84
CA GLN A 111 -11.30 2.98 3.03
C GLN A 111 -10.02 3.38 3.79
N GLN A 112 -9.16 2.47 4.18
CA GLN A 112 -7.99 2.79 5.01
C GLN A 112 -6.80 3.29 4.24
N GLY A 113 -6.69 2.92 2.98
CA GLY A 113 -5.58 3.28 2.13
C GLY A 113 -5.93 3.13 0.66
N TYR A 114 -5.01 3.56 -0.17
CA TYR A 114 -5.09 3.42 -1.61
C TYR A 114 -3.88 2.63 -2.11
N GLY A 115 -4.14 1.49 -2.74
CA GLY A 115 -3.10 0.67 -3.34
C GLY A 115 -3.28 0.60 -4.85
N VAL A 116 -2.21 0.89 -5.61
CA VAL A 116 -2.17 0.72 -7.06
C VAL A 116 -0.97 -0.10 -7.43
N ASN A 117 -1.18 -1.07 -8.30
CA ASN A 117 -0.14 -1.86 -8.90
C ASN A 117 -0.15 -1.65 -10.42
N PHE A 118 0.99 -1.24 -10.96
CA PHE A 118 1.25 -1.19 -12.39
C PHE A 118 2.15 -2.37 -12.75
N SER A 119 1.77 -3.16 -13.73
CA SER A 119 2.57 -4.27 -14.24
C SER A 119 2.69 -4.18 -15.75
N LEU A 120 3.91 -4.05 -16.23
CA LEU A 120 4.26 -4.05 -17.65
C LEU A 120 4.95 -5.37 -17.98
N ASN A 121 4.45 -6.10 -18.96
CA ASN A 121 4.92 -7.44 -19.29
C ASN A 121 5.36 -7.54 -20.76
N GLY A 122 6.40 -8.32 -21.02
CA GLY A 122 6.87 -8.67 -22.35
C GLY A 122 7.28 -7.46 -23.19
N THR A 123 7.98 -6.48 -22.57
CA THR A 123 8.39 -5.26 -23.29
C THR A 123 9.67 -5.50 -24.06
N VAL A 124 9.66 -5.12 -25.33
CA VAL A 124 10.82 -5.11 -26.23
C VAL A 124 11.07 -3.68 -26.68
N VAL A 125 12.28 -3.20 -26.42
CA VAL A 125 12.73 -1.86 -26.80
C VAL A 125 13.74 -2.02 -27.93
N ASP A 126 13.44 -1.42 -29.08
CA ASP A 126 14.35 -1.43 -30.21
C ASP A 126 15.64 -0.68 -29.88
N PHE A 127 16.72 -1.15 -30.47
CA PHE A 127 18.06 -0.60 -30.29
C PHE A 127 18.13 0.90 -30.68
N ASP A 128 17.31 1.29 -31.64
CA ASP A 128 17.20 2.68 -32.12
C ASP A 128 16.55 3.62 -31.10
N CYS A 129 15.94 3.09 -30.05
CA CYS A 129 15.45 3.88 -28.91
C CYS A 129 16.57 4.39 -27.98
N LEU A 130 17.76 3.81 -28.09
CA LEU A 130 18.90 4.21 -27.27
C LEU A 130 19.57 5.48 -27.80
N PRO A 131 20.07 6.35 -26.93
CA PRO A 131 20.96 7.44 -27.32
C PRO A 131 22.16 6.91 -28.12
N GLN A 132 22.66 7.70 -29.06
CA GLN A 132 23.71 7.26 -29.98
C GLN A 132 25.02 6.85 -29.28
N ASP A 133 25.33 7.45 -28.15
CA ASP A 133 26.48 7.14 -27.30
C ASP A 133 26.32 5.83 -26.52
N ALA A 134 25.09 5.42 -26.19
CA ALA A 134 24.81 4.17 -25.50
C ALA A 134 24.79 2.94 -26.45
N ARG A 135 24.44 3.13 -27.73
CA ARG A 135 24.33 2.04 -28.71
C ARG A 135 25.58 1.17 -28.84
N PRO A 136 26.80 1.75 -28.96
CA PRO A 136 28.01 0.92 -29.05
C PRO A 136 28.20 0.05 -27.80
N VAL A 137 27.92 0.58 -26.63
CA VAL A 137 28.10 -0.15 -25.37
C VAL A 137 27.12 -1.32 -25.29
N VAL A 138 25.84 -1.10 -25.55
CA VAL A 138 24.82 -2.15 -25.53
C VAL A 138 25.03 -3.17 -26.66
N GLY A 139 25.42 -2.72 -27.86
CA GLY A 139 25.75 -3.60 -28.98
C GLY A 139 26.94 -4.54 -28.70
N MET A 140 27.95 -4.06 -27.97
CA MET A 140 29.07 -4.90 -27.52
C MET A 140 28.64 -5.99 -26.53
N LEU A 141 27.55 -5.80 -25.76
CA LEU A 141 26.99 -6.83 -24.87
C LEU A 141 26.36 -7.99 -25.66
N GLY A 142 26.28 -7.91 -27.00
CA GLY A 142 25.65 -8.93 -27.84
C GLY A 142 24.12 -8.96 -27.73
N VAL A 143 23.53 -7.86 -27.34
CA VAL A 143 22.09 -7.70 -27.18
C VAL A 143 21.52 -7.00 -28.41
N GLU A 144 20.67 -7.67 -29.18
CA GLU A 144 20.01 -7.10 -30.37
C GLU A 144 18.84 -6.20 -30.02
N ASN A 145 18.13 -6.53 -28.94
CA ASN A 145 17.01 -5.76 -28.40
C ASN A 145 17.04 -5.81 -26.87
N ILE A 146 16.67 -4.74 -26.22
CA ILE A 146 16.49 -4.73 -24.77
C ILE A 146 15.12 -5.34 -24.47
N ARG A 147 15.11 -6.49 -23.81
CA ARG A 147 13.91 -7.18 -23.42
C ARG A 147 13.69 -7.04 -21.92
N LEU A 148 12.55 -6.47 -21.56
CA LEU A 148 12.07 -6.36 -20.20
C LEU A 148 10.95 -7.40 -20.03
N ASP A 149 11.26 -8.51 -19.36
CA ASP A 149 10.27 -9.58 -19.18
C ASP A 149 9.12 -9.11 -18.31
N ARG A 150 9.42 -8.37 -17.25
CA ARG A 150 8.44 -7.75 -16.37
C ARG A 150 8.99 -6.48 -15.73
N ALA A 151 8.14 -5.46 -15.65
CA ALA A 151 8.32 -4.38 -14.68
C ALA A 151 7.05 -4.22 -13.86
N ASN A 152 7.19 -3.96 -12.57
CA ASN A 152 6.07 -3.71 -11.66
C ASN A 152 6.38 -2.54 -10.76
N LEU A 153 5.36 -1.71 -10.54
CA LEU A 153 5.37 -0.63 -9.56
C LEU A 153 4.15 -0.81 -8.66
N ASN A 154 4.39 -1.06 -7.40
CA ASN A 154 3.35 -1.12 -6.39
C ASN A 154 3.46 0.13 -5.51
N VAL A 155 2.36 0.86 -5.37
CA VAL A 155 2.24 2.04 -4.52
C VAL A 155 1.12 1.80 -3.54
N HIS A 156 1.41 1.91 -2.27
CA HIS A 156 0.42 1.86 -1.21
C HIS A 156 0.50 3.13 -0.38
N TYR A 157 -0.63 3.81 -0.20
CA TYR A 157 -0.76 5.01 0.61
C TYR A 157 -1.81 4.80 1.69
N ASP A 158 -1.46 5.03 2.94
CA ASP A 158 -2.36 4.93 4.08
C ASP A 158 -2.93 6.31 4.41
N PHE A 159 -4.26 6.44 4.36
CA PHE A 159 -4.92 7.73 4.59
C PHE A 159 -4.87 8.19 6.05
N ALA A 160 -4.84 7.26 6.99
CA ALA A 160 -4.88 7.57 8.40
C ALA A 160 -3.53 8.06 8.93
N SER A 161 -2.45 7.39 8.52
CA SER A 161 -1.08 7.75 8.91
C SER A 161 -0.45 8.77 7.98
N GLY A 162 -0.92 8.89 6.72
CA GLY A 162 -0.26 9.66 5.67
C GLY A 162 1.04 9.00 5.19
N GLY A 163 1.25 7.75 5.53
CA GLY A 163 2.42 6.96 5.13
C GLY A 163 2.27 6.38 3.72
N ALA A 164 3.40 6.09 3.07
CA ALA A 164 3.40 5.44 1.76
C ALA A 164 4.50 4.38 1.67
N LYS A 165 4.19 3.29 0.95
CA LYS A 165 5.14 2.26 0.58
C LYS A 165 5.18 2.12 -0.93
N LEU A 166 6.37 2.18 -1.47
CA LEU A 166 6.61 2.02 -2.90
C LEU A 166 7.52 0.81 -3.10
N HIS A 167 7.16 -0.03 -4.07
CA HIS A 167 7.99 -1.14 -4.51
C HIS A 167 8.06 -1.12 -6.03
N PHE A 168 9.25 -1.07 -6.56
CA PHE A 168 9.51 -1.16 -7.99
C PHE A 168 10.34 -2.41 -8.26
N GLY A 169 10.04 -3.13 -9.34
CA GLY A 169 10.84 -4.24 -9.83
C GLY A 169 10.87 -4.21 -11.36
N ALA A 170 12.02 -4.53 -11.95
CA ALA A 170 12.20 -4.66 -13.39
C ALA A 170 13.21 -5.78 -13.67
N ASP A 171 12.86 -6.70 -14.57
CA ASP A 171 13.68 -7.84 -14.96
C ASP A 171 14.05 -7.72 -16.44
N LEU A 172 15.31 -7.37 -16.71
CA LEU A 172 15.87 -7.28 -18.06
C LEU A 172 16.50 -8.63 -18.41
N ASP A 173 15.92 -9.30 -19.39
CA ASP A 173 16.31 -10.66 -19.82
C ASP A 173 17.84 -10.77 -19.98
N LYS A 174 18.44 -11.72 -19.25
CA LYS A 174 19.87 -12.09 -19.30
C LYS A 174 20.85 -10.96 -18.99
N LEU A 175 20.38 -9.83 -18.48
CA LEU A 175 21.24 -8.69 -18.12
C LEU A 175 21.21 -8.44 -16.62
N VAL A 176 20.12 -7.87 -16.11
CA VAL A 176 19.99 -7.48 -14.71
C VAL A 176 18.54 -7.57 -14.23
N ALA A 177 18.36 -7.79 -12.95
CA ALA A 177 17.10 -7.48 -12.28
C ALA A 177 17.32 -6.26 -11.37
N LEU A 178 16.40 -5.30 -11.48
CA LEU A 178 16.36 -4.10 -10.64
C LEU A 178 15.20 -4.24 -9.66
N SER A 179 15.43 -3.94 -8.41
CA SER A 179 14.36 -3.76 -7.44
C SER A 179 14.64 -2.55 -6.58
N SER A 180 13.59 -1.82 -6.22
CA SER A 180 13.71 -0.76 -5.23
C SER A 180 12.48 -0.73 -4.33
N SER A 181 12.68 -0.28 -3.11
CA SER A 181 11.61 -0.05 -2.14
C SER A 181 11.85 1.26 -1.41
N ALA A 182 10.76 1.96 -1.11
CA ALA A 182 10.77 3.12 -0.25
C ALA A 182 9.65 2.99 0.79
N ASP A 183 10.00 3.15 2.05
CA ASP A 183 9.08 3.22 3.18
C ASP A 183 9.09 4.66 3.69
N LEU A 184 7.95 5.34 3.50
CA LEU A 184 7.72 6.73 3.88
C LEU A 184 6.73 6.74 5.04
N GLU A 185 7.15 7.19 6.20
CA GLU A 185 6.28 7.24 7.38
C GLU A 185 5.16 8.25 7.21
N TYR A 186 5.47 9.40 6.58
CA TYR A 186 4.51 10.48 6.40
C TYR A 186 4.87 11.36 5.21
N ILE A 187 3.85 11.72 4.44
CA ILE A 187 3.95 12.73 3.38
C ILE A 187 3.12 13.93 3.81
N SER A 188 3.77 15.06 4.01
CA SER A 188 3.17 16.31 4.46
C SER A 188 3.10 17.33 3.35
N TYR A 189 1.99 18.02 3.27
CA TYR A 189 1.81 19.23 2.44
C TYR A 189 1.43 20.38 3.36
N ARG A 190 2.37 21.29 3.59
CA ARG A 190 2.12 22.48 4.39
C ARG A 190 1.93 23.68 3.47
N MET A 191 0.84 24.42 3.63
CA MET A 191 0.67 25.68 2.96
C MET A 191 1.37 26.77 3.79
N ASP A 192 2.26 27.52 3.17
CA ASP A 192 2.75 28.77 3.70
C ASP A 192 1.68 29.83 3.50
N LEU A 193 1.16 30.39 4.58
CA LEU A 193 0.07 31.34 4.52
C LEU A 193 0.50 32.74 4.03
N GLU A 194 1.80 33.04 4.01
CA GLU A 194 2.34 34.32 3.54
C GLU A 194 2.61 34.29 2.03
N SER A 195 3.17 33.18 1.52
CA SER A 195 3.51 33.01 0.10
C SER A 195 2.42 32.30 -0.71
N GLU A 196 1.40 31.73 -0.07
CA GLU A 196 0.40 30.82 -0.68
C GLU A 196 1.04 29.61 -1.39
N GLU A 197 2.29 29.28 -1.09
CA GLU A 197 3.00 28.14 -1.66
C GLU A 197 2.75 26.87 -0.87
N VAL A 198 2.65 25.74 -1.58
CA VAL A 198 2.53 24.41 -0.97
C VAL A 198 3.93 23.84 -0.80
N MET A 199 4.35 23.69 0.44
CA MET A 199 5.66 23.18 0.82
C MET A 199 5.56 21.66 1.13
N PRO A 200 6.01 20.79 0.24
CA PRO A 200 6.03 19.36 0.50
C PRO A 200 7.14 19.00 1.50
N ALA A 201 6.87 18.02 2.34
CA ALA A 201 7.88 17.36 3.15
C ALA A 201 7.59 15.86 3.22
N VAL A 202 8.64 15.06 3.12
CA VAL A 202 8.58 13.61 3.17
C VAL A 202 9.41 13.11 4.35
N TYR A 203 8.86 12.20 5.13
CA TYR A 203 9.55 11.54 6.23
C TYR A 203 9.91 10.12 5.80
N VAL A 204 11.19 9.88 5.60
CA VAL A 204 11.74 8.64 5.06
C VAL A 204 12.17 7.71 6.20
N ASN A 205 11.61 6.51 6.25
CA ASN A 205 12.06 5.43 7.12
C ASN A 205 13.21 4.65 6.49
N HIS A 206 13.02 4.20 5.25
CA HIS A 206 14.01 3.36 4.57
C HIS A 206 13.83 3.45 3.06
N ILE A 207 14.95 3.52 2.35
CA ILE A 207 15.00 3.37 0.89
C ILE A 207 16.07 2.33 0.58
N GLN A 208 15.75 1.42 -0.32
CA GLN A 208 16.66 0.40 -0.82
C GLN A 208 16.53 0.28 -2.33
N ALA A 209 17.67 0.14 -3.01
CA ALA A 209 17.73 -0.22 -4.42
C ALA A 209 18.72 -1.38 -4.58
N THR A 210 18.31 -2.41 -5.32
CA THR A 210 19.11 -3.60 -5.57
C THR A 210 19.26 -3.80 -7.07
N LEU A 211 20.47 -4.01 -7.52
CA LEU A 211 20.81 -4.44 -8.87
C LEU A 211 21.38 -5.86 -8.75
N GLU A 212 20.62 -6.85 -9.24
CA GLU A 212 21.04 -8.25 -9.31
C GLU A 212 21.63 -8.55 -10.68
N ASP A 213 22.81 -9.15 -10.75
CA ASP A 213 23.41 -9.59 -11.99
C ASP A 213 22.71 -10.84 -12.53
N ARG A 214 22.24 -10.76 -13.77
CA ARG A 214 21.64 -11.87 -14.51
C ARG A 214 22.49 -12.29 -15.72
N GLY A 215 23.70 -11.73 -15.85
CA GLY A 215 24.64 -12.01 -16.92
C GLY A 215 25.35 -10.78 -17.47
N LEU A 216 24.98 -9.57 -17.03
CA LEU A 216 25.62 -8.32 -17.47
C LEU A 216 27.11 -8.33 -17.14
N TYR A 217 27.49 -8.77 -15.93
CA TYR A 217 28.89 -8.88 -15.54
C TYR A 217 29.64 -9.86 -16.42
N THR A 218 29.06 -11.03 -16.71
CA THR A 218 29.70 -12.03 -17.59
C THR A 218 29.93 -11.49 -19.02
N ALA A 219 28.94 -10.73 -19.54
CA ALA A 219 29.09 -10.11 -20.86
C ALA A 219 30.10 -8.96 -20.83
N GLY A 220 30.01 -8.07 -19.84
CA GLY A 220 30.91 -6.91 -19.70
C GLY A 220 32.35 -7.28 -19.39
N SER A 221 32.60 -8.30 -18.57
CA SER A 221 33.94 -8.74 -18.19
C SER A 221 34.76 -9.27 -19.37
N ARG A 222 34.08 -9.84 -20.39
CA ARG A 222 34.75 -10.28 -21.65
C ARG A 222 35.26 -9.12 -22.48
N MET A 223 34.70 -7.93 -22.30
CA MET A 223 35.05 -6.72 -23.05
C MET A 223 36.02 -5.81 -22.29
N ALA A 224 36.11 -6.02 -20.97
CA ALA A 224 36.99 -5.22 -20.14
C ALA A 224 38.46 -5.40 -20.57
N PRO A 225 39.24 -4.32 -20.68
CA PRO A 225 40.70 -4.40 -20.90
C PRO A 225 41.35 -5.31 -19.85
N PRO A 226 42.41 -6.05 -20.23
CA PRO A 226 43.15 -6.87 -19.29
C PRO A 226 43.59 -6.07 -18.06
N GLY A 227 43.31 -6.59 -16.86
CA GLY A 227 43.65 -5.95 -15.58
C GLY A 227 42.68 -4.87 -15.08
N MET A 228 41.68 -4.47 -15.86
CA MET A 228 40.71 -3.44 -15.44
C MET A 228 39.86 -3.88 -14.24
N LEU A 229 39.59 -5.17 -14.11
CA LEU A 229 38.82 -5.75 -13.01
C LEU A 229 39.70 -6.26 -11.86
N ASP A 230 41.00 -6.04 -11.93
CA ASP A 230 41.89 -6.38 -10.83
C ASP A 230 41.62 -5.50 -9.61
N PRO A 231 41.72 -6.04 -8.38
CA PRO A 231 41.44 -5.30 -7.15
C PRO A 231 42.19 -3.96 -7.04
N ALA A 232 43.45 -3.90 -7.54
CA ALA A 232 44.23 -2.67 -7.52
C ALA A 232 43.74 -1.62 -8.54
N ALA A 233 43.21 -2.06 -9.69
CA ALA A 233 42.62 -1.16 -10.68
C ALA A 233 41.28 -0.60 -10.17
N LEU A 234 40.46 -1.43 -9.51
CA LEU A 234 39.17 -1.00 -8.90
C LEU A 234 39.37 0.08 -7.84
N GLU A 235 40.48 0.02 -7.07
CA GLU A 235 40.83 1.07 -6.09
C GLU A 235 41.04 2.46 -6.72
N GLN A 236 41.37 2.51 -7.99
CA GLN A 236 41.56 3.77 -8.70
C GLN A 236 40.35 4.17 -9.54
N ILE A 237 39.73 3.20 -10.22
CA ILE A 237 38.64 3.44 -11.16
C ILE A 237 37.37 3.85 -10.44
N ILE A 238 36.99 3.15 -9.36
CA ILE A 238 35.75 3.41 -8.65
C ILE A 238 35.71 4.81 -8.02
N PRO A 239 36.73 5.26 -7.26
CA PRO A 239 36.76 6.62 -6.74
C PRO A 239 36.73 7.68 -7.84
N GLN A 240 37.46 7.47 -8.95
CA GLN A 240 37.45 8.42 -10.05
C GLN A 240 36.08 8.55 -10.71
N ALA A 241 35.40 7.43 -10.98
CA ALA A 241 34.08 7.42 -11.58
C ALA A 241 33.03 8.07 -10.65
N LEU A 242 33.02 7.71 -9.36
CA LEU A 242 32.09 8.26 -8.39
C LEU A 242 32.38 9.73 -8.06
N SER A 243 33.67 10.15 -8.05
CA SER A 243 34.00 11.57 -7.89
C SER A 243 33.46 12.42 -9.03
N GLY A 244 33.49 11.89 -10.27
CA GLY A 244 32.86 12.54 -11.43
C GLY A 244 31.35 12.68 -11.27
N PHE A 245 30.66 11.62 -10.85
CA PHE A 245 29.23 11.63 -10.56
C PHE A 245 28.87 12.61 -9.45
N PHE A 246 29.59 12.61 -8.34
CA PHE A 246 29.35 13.54 -7.24
C PHE A 246 29.68 14.99 -7.61
N ALA A 247 30.69 15.24 -8.45
CA ALA A 247 30.97 16.59 -8.94
C ALA A 247 29.80 17.14 -9.78
N GLU A 248 29.20 16.32 -10.62
CA GLU A 248 27.99 16.70 -11.36
C GLU A 248 26.82 16.99 -10.43
N MET A 249 26.57 16.10 -9.46
CA MET A 249 25.52 16.26 -8.45
C MET A 249 25.73 17.51 -7.58
N ASN A 250 27.00 17.84 -7.25
CA ASN A 250 27.35 19.01 -6.44
C ASN A 250 27.40 20.32 -7.26
N GLY A 251 27.13 20.30 -8.58
CA GLY A 251 27.08 21.47 -9.45
C GLY A 251 28.43 21.95 -9.97
N PHE A 252 29.42 21.06 -10.14
CA PHE A 252 30.79 21.28 -10.67
C PHE A 252 31.64 22.34 -9.93
N GLU A 253 31.05 23.20 -9.12
CA GLU A 253 31.78 24.23 -8.36
C GLU A 253 32.42 23.68 -7.08
N ALA A 254 31.77 22.67 -6.47
CA ALA A 254 32.27 22.02 -5.26
C ALA A 254 33.04 20.74 -5.65
N ARG A 255 34.37 20.82 -5.68
CA ARG A 255 35.25 19.67 -5.99
C ARG A 255 35.43 18.71 -4.81
N ASP A 256 35.13 19.18 -3.59
CA ASP A 256 35.33 18.37 -2.39
C ASP A 256 34.09 17.56 -2.07
N LEU A 257 34.28 16.26 -1.85
CA LEU A 257 33.23 15.35 -1.42
C LEU A 257 32.83 15.66 0.04
N SER A 258 31.55 15.45 0.38
CA SER A 258 31.15 15.45 1.78
C SER A 258 31.67 14.19 2.50
N THR A 259 31.66 14.20 3.83
CA THR A 259 32.07 13.05 4.64
C THR A 259 31.26 11.79 4.28
N GLU A 260 29.95 11.94 4.01
CA GLU A 260 29.06 10.86 3.64
C GLU A 260 29.38 10.34 2.22
N GLN A 261 29.72 11.24 1.29
CA GLN A 261 30.15 10.88 -0.06
C GLN A 261 31.49 10.15 -0.04
N GLU A 262 32.45 10.60 0.77
CA GLU A 262 33.74 9.90 0.94
C GLU A 262 33.55 8.50 1.54
N ALA A 263 32.70 8.37 2.56
CA ALA A 263 32.35 7.08 3.16
C ALA A 263 31.71 6.14 2.14
N PHE A 264 30.80 6.65 1.31
CA PHE A 264 30.16 5.88 0.24
C PHE A 264 31.17 5.41 -0.82
N VAL A 265 32.07 6.29 -1.27
CA VAL A 265 33.12 5.94 -2.23
C VAL A 265 34.03 4.82 -1.69
N ASN A 266 34.46 4.93 -0.44
CA ASN A 266 35.27 3.91 0.21
C ASN A 266 34.54 2.56 0.29
N GLN A 267 33.26 2.59 0.67
CA GLN A 267 32.44 1.39 0.73
C GLN A 267 32.17 0.79 -0.66
N ALA A 268 32.03 1.63 -1.70
CA ALA A 268 31.84 1.19 -3.08
C ALA A 268 33.06 0.43 -3.62
N VAL A 269 34.28 0.82 -3.25
CA VAL A 269 35.51 0.07 -3.60
C VAL A 269 35.47 -1.33 -2.99
N ILE A 270 35.11 -1.45 -1.71
CA ILE A 270 35.00 -2.75 -1.02
C ILE A 270 33.94 -3.63 -1.69
N THR A 271 32.77 -3.01 -1.97
CA THR A 271 31.64 -3.69 -2.61
C THR A 271 31.98 -4.17 -4.02
N ALA A 272 32.66 -3.33 -4.83
CA ALA A 272 33.08 -3.69 -6.18
C ALA A 272 34.04 -4.88 -6.18
N LYS A 273 35.01 -4.93 -5.27
CA LYS A 273 35.91 -6.08 -5.11
C LYS A 273 35.16 -7.35 -4.75
N ALA A 274 34.26 -7.29 -3.75
CA ALA A 274 33.45 -8.41 -3.34
C ALA A 274 32.53 -8.92 -4.47
N PHE A 275 31.97 -7.99 -5.26
CA PHE A 275 31.14 -8.31 -6.41
C PHE A 275 31.94 -8.98 -7.54
N VAL A 276 33.13 -8.50 -7.84
CA VAL A 276 34.00 -9.12 -8.87
C VAL A 276 34.41 -10.52 -8.47
N GLU A 277 34.70 -10.77 -7.19
CA GLU A 277 35.01 -12.11 -6.66
C GLU A 277 33.81 -13.07 -6.73
N ASN A 278 32.61 -12.58 -6.46
CA ASN A 278 31.37 -13.37 -6.47
C ASN A 278 30.21 -12.53 -7.00
N PRO A 279 30.06 -12.45 -8.34
CA PRO A 279 29.01 -11.66 -8.97
C PRO A 279 27.61 -12.14 -8.54
N SER A 280 26.87 -11.28 -7.88
CA SER A 280 25.52 -11.57 -7.40
C SER A 280 24.63 -10.32 -7.46
N GLN A 281 24.79 -9.41 -6.51
CA GLN A 281 23.99 -8.20 -6.44
C GLN A 281 24.78 -7.05 -5.83
N ILE A 282 24.35 -5.84 -6.16
CA ILE A 282 24.77 -4.59 -5.52
C ILE A 282 23.53 -3.95 -4.90
N ILE A 283 23.62 -3.58 -3.64
CA ILE A 283 22.54 -2.96 -2.89
C ILE A 283 23.01 -1.57 -2.46
N VAL A 284 22.16 -0.57 -2.69
CA VAL A 284 22.29 0.77 -2.13
C VAL A 284 21.08 1.00 -1.24
N GLU A 285 21.32 1.30 0.03
CA GLU A 285 20.22 1.50 0.97
C GLU A 285 20.55 2.56 2.00
N THR A 286 19.51 3.21 2.52
CA THR A 286 19.65 4.13 3.65
C THR A 286 19.80 3.31 4.94
N ALA A 287 20.65 3.76 5.87
CA ALA A 287 20.68 3.21 7.21
C ALA A 287 19.27 3.38 7.82
N ALA A 288 18.76 2.34 8.51
CA ALA A 288 17.47 2.43 9.19
C ALA A 288 17.61 3.39 10.41
N PRO A 289 17.18 4.66 10.30
CA PRO A 289 17.32 5.60 11.40
C PRO A 289 16.32 5.25 12.52
N LYS A 290 16.66 5.57 13.75
CA LYS A 290 15.73 5.44 14.88
C LYS A 290 14.51 6.36 14.75
N THR A 291 14.66 7.44 13.98
CA THR A 291 13.62 8.43 13.68
C THR A 291 13.65 8.70 12.18
N PRO A 292 12.48 8.87 11.53
CA PRO A 292 12.41 9.14 10.10
C PRO A 292 13.20 10.38 9.70
N VAL A 293 13.84 10.31 8.54
CA VAL A 293 14.58 11.44 7.97
C VAL A 293 13.61 12.38 7.30
N ARG A 294 13.52 13.62 7.76
CA ARG A 294 12.69 14.64 7.11
C ARG A 294 13.43 15.26 5.93
N LEU A 295 12.81 15.18 4.75
CA LEU A 295 13.20 15.91 3.54
C LEU A 295 12.13 16.97 3.27
N GLY A 296 12.50 18.26 3.40
CA GLY A 296 11.62 19.38 3.05
C GLY A 296 11.84 19.80 1.59
N GLU A 297 11.10 20.82 1.14
CA GLU A 297 11.16 21.33 -0.24
C GLU A 297 12.59 21.67 -0.69
N ALA A 298 13.32 22.47 0.11
CA ALA A 298 14.70 22.83 -0.21
C ALA A 298 15.65 21.62 -0.30
N ASP A 299 15.37 20.55 0.45
CA ASP A 299 16.14 19.31 0.34
C ASP A 299 15.81 18.55 -0.93
N LEU A 300 14.51 18.53 -1.32
CA LEU A 300 14.05 17.80 -2.51
C LEU A 300 14.56 18.45 -3.81
N GLU A 301 14.90 19.72 -3.78
CA GLU A 301 15.51 20.44 -4.89
C GLU A 301 17.05 20.32 -4.95
N ASP A 302 17.67 19.87 -3.86
CA ASP A 302 19.13 19.72 -3.75
C ASP A 302 19.52 18.23 -3.57
N PRO A 303 19.97 17.54 -4.64
CA PRO A 303 20.42 16.15 -4.57
C PRO A 303 21.54 15.91 -3.54
N LYS A 304 22.40 16.89 -3.29
CA LYS A 304 23.45 16.82 -2.29
C LYS A 304 22.87 16.77 -0.88
N ALA A 305 21.86 17.62 -0.60
CA ALA A 305 21.16 17.62 0.67
C ALA A 305 20.43 16.29 0.92
N ILE A 306 19.77 15.74 -0.11
CA ILE A 306 19.14 14.41 -0.04
C ILE A 306 20.20 13.36 0.33
N PHE A 307 21.31 13.32 -0.41
CA PHE A 307 22.37 12.33 -0.18
C PHE A 307 22.94 12.42 1.22
N SER A 308 23.27 13.63 1.67
CA SER A 308 23.85 13.84 3.02
C SER A 308 22.87 13.48 4.14
N LYS A 309 21.57 13.76 4.00
CA LYS A 309 20.56 13.44 5.00
C LYS A 309 20.24 11.95 5.07
N LEU A 310 20.17 11.30 3.91
CA LEU A 310 19.86 9.87 3.82
C LEU A 310 21.09 9.00 4.10
N ALA A 311 22.30 9.53 3.90
CA ALA A 311 23.58 8.86 4.10
C ALA A 311 23.58 7.40 3.61
N PRO A 312 23.31 7.14 2.31
CA PRO A 312 23.15 5.79 1.80
C PRO A 312 24.46 5.01 1.93
N ALA A 313 24.34 3.72 2.17
CA ALA A 313 25.44 2.76 2.14
C ALA A 313 25.29 1.83 0.94
N ILE A 314 26.41 1.27 0.48
CA ILE A 314 26.47 0.33 -0.64
C ILE A 314 27.10 -0.99 -0.19
N GLY A 315 26.54 -2.13 -0.63
CA GLY A 315 27.04 -3.45 -0.27
C GLY A 315 26.55 -4.56 -1.21
N THR A 316 27.00 -5.78 -0.98
CA THR A 316 26.48 -6.98 -1.66
C THR A 316 25.43 -7.71 -0.84
N VAL A 317 25.24 -7.31 0.41
CA VAL A 317 24.21 -7.84 1.34
C VAL A 317 23.49 -6.69 2.02
N PRO A 318 22.17 -6.83 2.32
CA PRO A 318 21.41 -5.79 2.99
C PRO A 318 21.95 -5.49 4.39
N LEU A 319 22.03 -4.22 4.76
CA LEU A 319 22.41 -3.79 6.13
C LEU A 319 21.38 -4.30 7.17
N ALA A 320 20.11 -4.36 6.80
CA ALA A 320 19.01 -4.70 7.69
C ALA A 320 18.95 -6.19 8.11
N ILE A 321 19.78 -7.07 7.53
CA ILE A 321 19.87 -8.47 8.01
C ILE A 321 20.27 -8.55 9.50
N THR A 322 20.94 -7.54 10.02
CA THR A 322 21.33 -7.45 11.44
C THR A 322 20.18 -7.09 12.39
N ALA A 323 19.05 -6.60 11.87
CA ALA A 323 17.87 -6.20 12.64
C ALA A 323 16.80 -7.30 12.76
N GLY A 324 17.01 -8.47 12.18
CA GLY A 324 16.10 -9.60 12.23
C GLY A 324 16.03 -10.27 13.62
N ILE A 325 15.08 -11.16 13.78
CA ILE A 325 15.00 -12.03 14.97
C ILE A 325 16.24 -12.93 15.02
N SER A 326 16.87 -13.02 16.19
CA SER A 326 18.07 -13.83 16.35
C SER A 326 17.76 -15.33 16.15
N THR A 327 18.72 -16.09 15.61
CA THR A 327 18.59 -17.55 15.46
C THR A 327 18.39 -18.25 16.81
N ASN A 328 18.92 -17.70 17.90
CA ASN A 328 18.70 -18.21 19.24
C ASN A 328 17.24 -18.04 19.69
N ASP A 329 16.64 -16.87 19.45
CA ASP A 329 15.21 -16.63 19.74
C ASP A 329 14.31 -17.57 18.90
N LEU A 330 14.68 -17.81 17.63
CA LEU A 330 13.94 -18.74 16.77
C LEU A 330 14.05 -20.20 17.27
N HIS A 331 15.22 -20.64 17.70
CA HIS A 331 15.38 -21.97 18.32
C HIS A 331 14.55 -22.07 19.60
N GLN A 332 14.62 -21.09 20.50
CA GLN A 332 13.80 -21.07 21.71
C GLN A 332 12.30 -21.06 21.40
N ALA A 333 11.88 -20.37 20.33
CA ALA A 333 10.49 -20.38 19.89
C ALA A 333 10.05 -21.77 19.39
N ILE A 334 10.89 -22.45 18.61
CA ILE A 334 10.62 -23.80 18.12
C ILE A 334 10.51 -24.79 19.30
N ASP A 335 11.41 -24.69 20.25
CA ASP A 335 11.50 -25.55 21.42
C ASP A 335 10.46 -25.22 22.52
N GLY A 336 9.71 -24.11 22.35
CA GLY A 336 8.71 -23.66 23.34
C GLY A 336 9.34 -23.04 24.60
N LEU A 337 10.57 -22.57 24.51
CA LEU A 337 11.36 -22.00 25.63
C LEU A 337 11.46 -20.48 25.57
N LEU A 338 10.85 -19.85 24.56
CA LEU A 338 10.93 -18.41 24.37
C LEU A 338 10.18 -17.67 25.49
N SER A 339 10.78 -16.59 26.00
CA SER A 339 10.14 -15.77 27.03
C SER A 339 8.93 -15.01 26.46
N LYS A 340 7.95 -14.70 27.32
CA LYS A 340 6.73 -13.98 26.92
C LYS A 340 7.03 -12.58 26.36
N GLU A 341 8.06 -11.92 26.89
CA GLU A 341 8.47 -10.59 26.44
C GLU A 341 8.91 -10.61 24.98
N ARG A 342 9.58 -11.69 24.55
CA ARG A 342 10.07 -11.88 23.18
C ARG A 342 9.01 -12.49 22.26
N SER A 343 8.01 -13.18 22.80
CA SER A 343 6.99 -13.89 22.02
C SER A 343 6.18 -12.95 21.11
N LEU A 344 5.97 -11.71 21.51
CA LEU A 344 5.25 -10.72 20.69
C LEU A 344 6.04 -10.37 19.42
N ASP A 345 7.32 -10.02 19.57
CA ASP A 345 8.17 -9.62 18.44
C ASP A 345 8.43 -10.79 17.50
N VAL A 346 8.76 -11.96 18.05
CA VAL A 346 9.02 -13.19 17.27
C VAL A 346 7.75 -13.67 16.59
N GLY A 347 6.62 -13.65 17.30
CA GLY A 347 5.32 -14.03 16.76
C GLY A 347 4.91 -13.12 15.60
N ARG A 348 5.07 -11.80 15.74
CA ARG A 348 4.83 -10.82 14.67
C ARG A 348 5.73 -11.12 13.47
N ALA A 349 7.03 -11.28 13.66
CA ALA A 349 7.98 -11.57 12.60
C ALA A 349 7.60 -12.86 11.83
N LEU A 350 7.20 -13.91 12.54
CA LEU A 350 6.77 -15.18 11.94
C LEU A 350 5.43 -15.08 11.18
N LEU A 351 4.50 -14.23 11.62
CA LEU A 351 3.24 -14.01 10.90
C LEU A 351 3.43 -13.17 9.65
N THR A 352 4.21 -12.10 9.75
CA THR A 352 4.44 -11.17 8.64
C THR A 352 5.50 -11.65 7.65
N GLY A 353 6.46 -12.48 8.07
CA GLY A 353 7.64 -12.85 7.29
C GLY A 353 8.71 -11.75 7.26
N ILE A 354 8.60 -10.75 8.12
CA ILE A 354 9.56 -9.63 8.24
C ILE A 354 10.42 -9.84 9.48
N GLY A 355 11.72 -9.95 9.31
CA GLY A 355 12.67 -10.23 10.39
C GLY A 355 12.87 -11.73 10.71
N ALA A 356 11.97 -12.61 10.25
CA ALA A 356 12.09 -14.07 10.29
C ALA A 356 11.33 -14.69 9.10
N PRO A 357 11.69 -15.90 8.66
CA PRO A 357 10.91 -16.63 7.66
C PRO A 357 9.48 -16.84 8.15
N ARG A 358 8.49 -16.62 7.27
CA ARG A 358 7.08 -16.78 7.62
C ARG A 358 6.76 -18.20 8.09
N ASN A 359 6.17 -18.30 9.26
CA ASN A 359 5.66 -19.55 9.83
C ASN A 359 4.40 -19.24 10.66
N THR A 360 3.24 -19.24 9.99
CA THR A 360 1.95 -18.87 10.59
C THR A 360 1.62 -19.75 11.80
N THR A 361 1.83 -21.07 11.72
CA THR A 361 1.52 -21.99 12.82
C THR A 361 2.32 -21.65 14.09
N LEU A 362 3.62 -21.41 13.94
CA LEU A 362 4.48 -21.04 15.07
C LEU A 362 4.14 -19.64 15.60
N GLY A 363 3.87 -18.70 14.70
CA GLY A 363 3.46 -17.34 15.06
C GLY A 363 2.17 -17.33 15.90
N LEU A 364 1.13 -18.04 15.45
CA LEU A 364 -0.12 -18.20 16.19
C LEU A 364 0.13 -18.81 17.59
N ARG A 365 0.89 -19.91 17.66
CA ARG A 365 1.21 -20.58 18.94
C ARG A 365 1.91 -19.65 19.94
N LEU A 366 2.75 -18.74 19.48
CA LEU A 366 3.46 -17.79 20.36
C LEU A 366 2.58 -16.66 20.86
N LEU A 367 1.62 -16.22 20.03
CA LEU A 367 0.77 -15.08 20.36
C LEU A 367 -0.50 -15.45 21.14
N ASP A 368 -0.99 -16.68 20.99
CA ASP A 368 -2.19 -17.19 21.64
C ASP A 368 -2.18 -16.99 23.16
N PRO A 369 -1.14 -17.40 23.92
CA PRO A 369 -1.07 -17.12 25.36
C PRO A 369 -1.07 -15.65 25.74
N LEU A 370 -0.53 -14.78 24.86
CA LEU A 370 -0.50 -13.33 25.10
C LEU A 370 -1.88 -12.69 24.87
N ALA A 371 -2.62 -13.19 23.90
CA ALA A 371 -4.00 -12.77 23.67
C ALA A 371 -4.93 -13.23 24.79
N ASP A 372 -4.76 -14.44 25.32
CA ASP A 372 -5.49 -14.96 26.48
C ASP A 372 -5.21 -14.12 27.75
N GLU A 373 -4.02 -13.56 27.87
CA GLU A 373 -3.67 -12.60 28.92
C GLU A 373 -4.26 -11.19 28.67
N GLY A 374 -4.95 -11.00 27.55
CA GLY A 374 -5.62 -9.74 27.19
C GLY A 374 -4.69 -8.71 26.59
N ARG A 375 -3.51 -9.06 26.04
CA ARG A 375 -2.62 -8.11 25.33
C ARG A 375 -3.25 -7.67 24.01
N PRO A 376 -3.66 -6.40 23.85
CA PRO A 376 -4.42 -5.95 22.68
C PRO A 376 -3.66 -6.14 21.38
N GLU A 377 -2.35 -5.94 21.41
CA GLU A 377 -1.47 -6.04 20.24
C GLU A 377 -1.36 -7.49 19.72
N ALA A 378 -1.21 -8.46 20.62
CA ALA A 378 -1.20 -9.88 20.28
C ALA A 378 -2.58 -10.29 19.74
N THR A 379 -3.64 -9.83 20.37
CA THR A 379 -5.03 -10.07 19.97
C THR A 379 -5.30 -9.56 18.56
N ALA A 380 -4.81 -8.35 18.21
CA ALA A 380 -4.97 -7.78 16.88
C ALA A 380 -4.20 -8.58 15.81
N LEU A 381 -2.94 -8.97 16.10
CA LEU A 381 -2.13 -9.78 15.20
C LEU A 381 -2.74 -11.16 14.94
N LEU A 382 -3.31 -11.78 15.97
CA LEU A 382 -4.02 -13.06 15.83
C LEU A 382 -5.30 -12.90 15.01
N ALA A 383 -6.08 -11.86 15.27
CA ALA A 383 -7.30 -11.58 14.52
C ALA A 383 -6.99 -11.42 13.02
N ASP A 384 -5.96 -10.64 12.68
CA ASP A 384 -5.52 -10.46 11.30
C ASP A 384 -5.09 -11.79 10.65
N ALA A 385 -4.29 -12.58 11.34
CA ALA A 385 -3.80 -13.86 10.82
C ALA A 385 -4.90 -14.93 10.65
N LEU A 386 -5.97 -14.85 11.44
CA LEU A 386 -7.05 -15.84 11.45
C LEU A 386 -8.22 -15.48 10.52
N GLN A 387 -8.29 -14.28 9.96
CA GLN A 387 -9.47 -13.81 9.20
C GLN A 387 -9.91 -14.76 8.08
N SER A 388 -8.97 -15.44 7.41
CA SER A 388 -9.27 -16.42 6.36
C SER A 388 -9.30 -17.88 6.83
N ILE A 389 -8.87 -18.16 8.06
CA ILE A 389 -8.74 -19.52 8.62
C ILE A 389 -9.92 -19.83 9.54
N ASP A 390 -10.25 -18.91 10.43
CA ASP A 390 -11.32 -18.98 11.41
C ASP A 390 -11.91 -17.58 11.64
N PRO A 391 -12.81 -17.13 10.74
CA PRO A 391 -13.39 -15.78 10.79
C PRO A 391 -14.12 -15.47 12.10
N SER A 392 -14.81 -16.47 12.70
CA SER A 392 -15.56 -16.29 13.95
C SER A 392 -14.63 -16.01 15.12
N ASN A 393 -13.50 -16.73 15.21
CA ASN A 393 -12.49 -16.48 16.23
C ASN A 393 -11.74 -15.16 15.97
N ALA A 394 -11.40 -14.88 14.70
CA ALA A 394 -10.82 -13.60 14.30
C ALA A 394 -11.72 -12.42 14.73
N TYR A 395 -13.03 -12.52 14.52
CA TYR A 395 -13.99 -11.51 14.93
C TYR A 395 -14.04 -11.31 16.46
N ARG A 396 -14.04 -12.40 17.23
CA ARG A 396 -13.99 -12.35 18.70
C ARG A 396 -12.73 -11.62 19.20
N LEU A 397 -11.58 -11.92 18.60
CA LEU A 397 -10.31 -11.27 18.92
C LEU A 397 -10.30 -9.79 18.49
N ALA A 398 -10.85 -9.46 17.32
CA ALA A 398 -10.97 -8.10 16.83
C ALA A 398 -11.90 -7.24 17.73
N LEU A 399 -13.00 -7.79 18.24
CA LEU A 399 -13.86 -7.14 19.24
C LEU A 399 -13.06 -6.72 20.48
N HIS A 400 -12.22 -7.61 20.99
CA HIS A 400 -11.39 -7.33 22.16
C HIS A 400 -10.30 -6.28 21.86
N ALA A 401 -9.57 -6.44 20.75
CA ALA A 401 -8.51 -5.51 20.35
C ALA A 401 -9.07 -4.08 20.14
N THR A 402 -10.21 -3.96 19.47
CA THR A 402 -10.87 -2.67 19.20
C THR A 402 -11.34 -1.99 20.48
N ALA A 403 -11.97 -2.75 21.39
CA ALA A 403 -12.43 -2.21 22.67
C ALA A 403 -11.29 -1.69 23.56
N ASN A 404 -10.06 -2.19 23.36
CA ASN A 404 -8.85 -1.73 24.03
C ASN A 404 -8.07 -0.67 23.24
N GLY A 405 -8.64 -0.13 22.15
CA GLY A 405 -8.08 0.98 21.39
C GLY A 405 -6.86 0.61 20.54
N GLN A 406 -6.69 -0.66 20.19
CA GLN A 406 -5.59 -1.09 19.33
C GLN A 406 -5.75 -0.52 17.92
N SER A 407 -4.71 0.14 17.42
CA SER A 407 -4.72 0.74 16.07
C SER A 407 -4.97 -0.32 14.98
N GLY A 408 -5.80 0.03 13.98
CA GLY A 408 -6.14 -0.85 12.85
C GLY A 408 -7.17 -1.93 13.15
N SER A 409 -7.47 -2.24 14.42
CA SER A 409 -8.41 -3.30 14.78
C SER A 409 -9.87 -2.97 14.46
N LEU A 410 -10.25 -1.68 14.46
CA LEU A 410 -11.61 -1.25 14.11
C LEU A 410 -11.95 -1.58 12.65
N SER A 411 -11.01 -1.39 11.76
CA SER A 411 -11.19 -1.72 10.35
C SER A 411 -11.31 -3.23 10.14
N LEU A 412 -10.37 -3.98 10.72
CA LEU A 412 -10.44 -5.43 10.67
C LEU A 412 -11.78 -5.95 11.23
N LEU A 413 -12.28 -5.34 12.32
CA LEU A 413 -13.58 -5.68 12.89
C LEU A 413 -14.72 -5.44 11.88
N ASN A 414 -14.71 -4.31 11.18
CA ASN A 414 -15.72 -4.00 10.16
C ASN A 414 -15.64 -4.98 8.97
N ASP A 415 -14.43 -5.26 8.48
CA ASP A 415 -14.22 -6.19 7.36
C ASP A 415 -14.72 -7.61 7.70
N LEU A 416 -14.45 -8.08 8.94
CA LEU A 416 -14.92 -9.39 9.42
C LEU A 416 -16.44 -9.44 9.56
N GLU A 417 -17.06 -8.34 10.00
CA GLU A 417 -18.52 -8.27 10.12
C GLU A 417 -19.22 -8.45 8.76
N ASP A 418 -18.63 -7.96 7.67
CA ASP A 418 -19.22 -8.08 6.34
C ASP A 418 -19.25 -9.54 5.84
N GLY A 419 -18.36 -10.39 6.37
CA GLY A 419 -18.31 -11.82 6.07
C GLY A 419 -19.19 -12.72 6.95
N LEU A 420 -19.71 -12.20 8.08
CA LEU A 420 -20.47 -12.99 9.05
C LEU A 420 -21.99 -12.83 8.89
N ALA A 421 -22.72 -13.92 9.10
CA ALA A 421 -24.16 -13.85 9.21
C ALA A 421 -24.60 -13.04 10.45
N LEU A 422 -25.70 -12.27 10.33
CA LEU A 422 -26.15 -11.38 11.42
C LEU A 422 -26.28 -12.11 12.77
N ASN A 423 -26.93 -13.28 12.78
CA ASN A 423 -27.17 -14.00 14.03
C ASN A 423 -25.87 -14.47 14.68
N GLU A 424 -24.94 -15.00 13.88
CA GLU A 424 -23.61 -15.42 14.36
C GLU A 424 -22.84 -14.24 14.93
N MET A 425 -22.81 -13.11 14.22
CA MET A 425 -22.17 -11.88 14.68
C MET A 425 -22.74 -11.40 16.01
N LEU A 426 -24.07 -11.35 16.15
CA LEU A 426 -24.75 -10.93 17.39
C LEU A 426 -24.48 -11.88 18.56
N GLU A 427 -24.42 -13.19 18.29
CA GLU A 427 -24.09 -14.19 19.31
C GLU A 427 -22.65 -14.04 19.80
N LEU A 428 -21.69 -13.83 18.89
CA LEU A 428 -20.30 -13.57 19.26
C LEU A 428 -20.15 -12.30 20.09
N GLN A 429 -20.88 -11.23 19.75
CA GLN A 429 -20.92 -9.99 20.53
C GLN A 429 -21.45 -10.24 21.96
N ASP A 430 -22.53 -11.01 22.09
CA ASP A 430 -23.12 -11.33 23.38
C ASP A 430 -22.19 -12.19 24.24
N VAL A 431 -21.51 -13.19 23.63
CA VAL A 431 -20.51 -14.01 24.31
C VAL A 431 -19.37 -13.13 24.87
N MET A 432 -18.90 -12.17 24.08
CA MET A 432 -17.83 -11.25 24.49
C MET A 432 -18.25 -10.26 25.57
N LEU A 433 -19.54 -9.96 25.69
CA LEU A 433 -20.09 -9.18 26.80
C LEU A 433 -20.23 -10.00 28.11
N GLY A 434 -20.03 -11.31 28.06
CA GLY A 434 -20.12 -12.18 29.24
C GLY A 434 -21.50 -12.33 29.82
N GLY A 435 -22.56 -12.08 29.02
CA GLY A 435 -23.97 -12.17 29.45
C GLY A 435 -24.42 -11.11 30.48
N GLY A 436 -23.53 -10.23 30.90
CA GLY A 436 -23.77 -9.14 31.85
C GLY A 436 -23.57 -7.78 31.20
N GLY A 437 -24.53 -7.35 30.36
CA GLY A 437 -24.54 -5.96 29.92
C GLY A 437 -24.71 -5.01 31.12
N PRO A 438 -24.33 -3.71 31.00
CA PRO A 438 -24.51 -2.73 32.05
C PRO A 438 -26.01 -2.65 32.44
N VAL A 439 -26.28 -2.52 33.72
CA VAL A 439 -27.63 -2.32 34.25
C VAL A 439 -27.86 -0.83 34.46
N ALA A 440 -29.16 -0.43 34.50
CA ALA A 440 -29.49 0.99 34.63
C ALA A 440 -28.87 1.67 35.86
N SER A 441 -28.64 0.91 36.95
CA SER A 441 -27.96 1.39 38.16
C SER A 441 -26.49 1.74 37.96
N ASP A 442 -25.87 1.34 36.85
CA ASP A 442 -24.46 1.63 36.53
C ASP A 442 -24.32 3.04 35.92
N PHE A 443 -25.42 3.71 35.62
CA PHE A 443 -25.42 5.03 35.00
C PHE A 443 -25.87 6.11 35.97
N ALA A 444 -25.07 7.16 36.08
CA ALA A 444 -25.41 8.33 36.91
C ALA A 444 -26.29 9.35 36.17
N SER A 445 -26.37 9.27 34.83
CA SER A 445 -27.11 10.24 34.03
C SER A 445 -27.52 9.67 32.64
N ILE A 446 -28.44 10.35 31.97
CA ILE A 446 -28.82 10.07 30.58
C ILE A 446 -27.61 10.19 29.65
N GLY A 447 -26.69 11.12 29.93
CA GLY A 447 -25.45 11.28 29.20
C GLY A 447 -24.54 10.05 29.29
N ASP A 448 -24.54 9.34 30.43
CA ASP A 448 -23.79 8.09 30.60
C ASP A 448 -24.39 6.97 29.76
N ILE A 449 -25.73 6.86 29.75
CA ILE A 449 -26.47 5.90 28.92
C ILE A 449 -26.11 6.14 27.43
N ARG A 450 -26.17 7.37 26.98
CA ARG A 450 -25.81 7.74 25.61
C ARG A 450 -24.35 7.37 25.29
N ARG A 451 -23.40 7.65 26.19
CA ARG A 451 -21.97 7.26 26.00
C ARG A 451 -21.82 5.73 25.92
N ALA A 452 -22.57 5.00 26.74
CA ALA A 452 -22.56 3.53 26.67
C ALA A 452 -23.15 3.01 25.37
N ALA A 453 -24.31 3.53 24.93
CA ALA A 453 -24.91 3.17 23.64
C ALA A 453 -23.94 3.42 22.49
N ARG A 454 -23.32 4.59 22.46
CA ARG A 454 -22.32 4.95 21.44
C ARG A 454 -21.07 4.08 21.52
N GLY A 455 -20.58 3.79 22.73
CA GLY A 455 -19.42 2.91 22.94
C GLY A 455 -19.66 1.49 22.41
N HIS A 456 -20.86 0.95 22.65
CA HIS A 456 -21.27 -0.35 22.10
C HIS A 456 -21.52 -0.31 20.59
N LEU A 457 -21.98 0.79 20.02
CA LEU A 457 -22.13 0.95 18.57
C LEU A 457 -20.77 0.97 17.88
N LEU A 458 -19.85 1.78 18.35
CA LEU A 458 -18.54 1.98 17.73
C LEU A 458 -17.54 0.86 18.05
N GLY A 459 -17.62 0.28 19.24
CA GLY A 459 -16.69 -0.76 19.68
C GLY A 459 -15.33 -0.26 20.15
N THR A 460 -15.10 1.06 20.23
CA THR A 460 -13.75 1.65 20.49
C THR A 460 -13.44 1.88 21.96
N THR A 461 -14.45 1.90 22.83
CA THR A 461 -14.29 2.09 24.28
C THR A 461 -14.99 1.00 25.10
N ARG A 462 -15.76 0.18 24.44
CA ARG A 462 -16.51 -0.97 24.96
C ARG A 462 -16.52 -2.05 23.89
N ILE A 463 -16.77 -3.28 24.28
CA ILE A 463 -17.03 -4.35 23.31
C ILE A 463 -18.22 -3.93 22.45
N ARG A 464 -18.07 -4.00 21.11
CA ARG A 464 -19.15 -3.72 20.18
C ARG A 464 -20.29 -4.72 20.45
N SER A 465 -21.50 -4.17 20.58
CA SER A 465 -22.71 -4.97 20.67
C SER A 465 -23.89 -4.15 20.15
N TYR A 466 -24.40 -4.54 19.02
CA TYR A 466 -25.53 -3.86 18.40
C TYR A 466 -26.81 -4.03 19.22
N ARG A 467 -26.98 -5.16 19.92
CA ARG A 467 -28.10 -5.35 20.88
C ARG A 467 -28.00 -4.39 22.05
N ALA A 468 -26.83 -4.29 22.70
CA ALA A 468 -26.63 -3.38 23.81
C ALA A 468 -26.73 -1.90 23.37
N ALA A 469 -26.16 -1.57 22.20
CA ALA A 469 -26.28 -0.22 21.65
C ALA A 469 -27.72 0.19 21.40
N TYR A 470 -28.53 -0.67 20.76
CA TYR A 470 -29.96 -0.42 20.49
C TYR A 470 -30.78 -0.32 21.77
N TYR A 471 -30.52 -1.23 22.72
CA TYR A 471 -31.23 -1.24 24.01
C TYR A 471 -31.00 0.08 24.76
N TRP A 472 -29.75 0.49 24.96
CA TRP A 472 -29.42 1.71 25.70
C TRP A 472 -29.80 2.99 24.93
N ALA A 473 -29.68 2.99 23.62
CA ALA A 473 -30.17 4.09 22.79
C ALA A 473 -31.71 4.24 22.92
N SER A 474 -32.44 3.14 22.98
CA SER A 474 -33.91 3.16 23.19
C SER A 474 -34.29 3.67 24.57
N VAL A 475 -33.56 3.29 25.62
CA VAL A 475 -33.75 3.84 26.97
C VAL A 475 -33.48 5.35 27.00
N GLY A 476 -32.37 5.82 26.43
CA GLY A 476 -32.03 7.24 26.35
C GLY A 476 -33.04 8.04 25.53
N ALA A 477 -33.52 7.49 24.42
CA ALA A 477 -34.54 8.09 23.58
C ALA A 477 -35.90 8.23 24.34
N ALA A 478 -36.27 7.21 25.09
CA ALA A 478 -37.47 7.26 25.94
C ALA A 478 -37.37 8.32 27.06
N ALA A 479 -36.16 8.61 27.52
CA ALA A 479 -35.86 9.71 28.46
C ALA A 479 -35.79 11.10 27.79
N GLY A 480 -36.02 11.21 26.48
CA GLY A 480 -36.03 12.47 25.73
C GLY A 480 -34.69 12.88 25.14
N ASP A 481 -33.63 12.03 25.17
CA ASP A 481 -32.32 12.34 24.59
C ASP A 481 -32.34 12.16 23.07
N VAL A 482 -32.31 13.27 22.33
CA VAL A 482 -32.34 13.30 20.86
C VAL A 482 -31.12 12.58 20.23
N ALA A 483 -29.96 12.66 20.87
CA ALA A 483 -28.77 11.99 20.37
C ALA A 483 -28.89 10.45 20.48
N SER A 484 -29.60 9.94 21.47
CA SER A 484 -29.91 8.51 21.57
C SER A 484 -30.90 8.07 20.48
N VAL A 485 -31.82 8.92 20.05
CA VAL A 485 -32.68 8.64 18.88
C VAL A 485 -31.81 8.44 17.65
N THR A 486 -30.86 9.34 17.42
CA THR A 486 -29.93 9.23 16.27
C THR A 486 -29.14 7.91 16.31
N ILE A 487 -28.58 7.52 17.47
CA ILE A 487 -27.84 6.25 17.60
C ILE A 487 -28.69 5.04 17.21
N ARG A 488 -29.95 5.05 17.64
CA ARG A 488 -30.92 3.99 17.30
C ARG A 488 -31.20 3.94 15.80
N ASP A 489 -31.39 5.09 15.18
CA ASP A 489 -31.69 5.20 13.75
C ASP A 489 -30.47 4.88 12.88
N ASP A 490 -29.25 5.21 13.35
CA ASP A 490 -27.98 4.80 12.72
C ASP A 490 -27.85 3.28 12.68
N LEU A 491 -28.18 2.57 13.78
CA LEU A 491 -28.19 1.11 13.82
C LEU A 491 -29.12 0.50 12.77
N ASN A 492 -30.32 1.05 12.64
CA ASN A 492 -31.31 0.60 11.65
C ASN A 492 -30.75 0.82 10.21
N THR A 493 -30.04 1.91 10.02
CA THR A 493 -29.39 2.20 8.73
C THR A 493 -28.25 1.23 8.44
N ILE A 494 -27.39 0.94 9.42
CA ILE A 494 -26.31 -0.05 9.31
C ILE A 494 -26.89 -1.41 8.90
N MET A 495 -27.93 -1.89 9.59
CA MET A 495 -28.54 -3.19 9.28
C MET A 495 -29.21 -3.23 7.91
N ARG A 496 -29.80 -2.11 7.48
CA ARG A 496 -30.36 -1.98 6.12
C ARG A 496 -29.29 -2.04 5.06
N LEU A 497 -28.17 -1.34 5.24
CA LEU A 497 -27.04 -1.36 4.30
C LEU A 497 -26.39 -2.73 4.20
N ARG A 498 -26.43 -3.52 5.27
CA ARG A 498 -25.98 -4.92 5.29
C ARG A 498 -26.97 -5.92 4.69
N GLY A 499 -28.13 -5.46 4.23
CA GLY A 499 -29.20 -6.35 3.76
C GLY A 499 -29.85 -7.19 4.85
N ALA A 500 -29.66 -6.85 6.12
CA ALA A 500 -30.08 -7.61 7.29
C ALA A 500 -31.37 -7.05 7.94
N SER A 501 -32.15 -6.21 7.24
CA SER A 501 -33.33 -5.53 7.80
C SER A 501 -34.38 -6.49 8.38
N ALA A 502 -34.67 -7.59 7.70
CA ALA A 502 -35.69 -8.54 8.14
C ALA A 502 -35.28 -9.29 9.43
N PRO A 503 -34.12 -9.97 9.50
CA PRO A 503 -33.69 -10.60 10.75
C PRO A 503 -33.44 -9.59 11.88
N TRP A 504 -33.01 -8.36 11.58
CA TRP A 504 -32.84 -7.31 12.55
C TRP A 504 -34.16 -6.85 13.16
N SER A 505 -35.28 -6.80 12.40
CA SER A 505 -36.61 -6.44 12.88
C SER A 505 -37.11 -7.39 13.97
N GLU A 506 -36.79 -8.68 13.89
CA GLU A 506 -37.13 -9.65 14.95
C GLU A 506 -36.33 -9.36 16.25
N VAL A 507 -35.04 -9.06 16.12
CA VAL A 507 -34.17 -8.66 17.23
C VAL A 507 -34.68 -7.38 17.87
N GLN A 508 -35.04 -6.35 17.08
CA GLN A 508 -35.61 -5.09 17.56
C GLN A 508 -36.84 -5.31 18.39
N THR A 509 -37.81 -6.08 17.89
CA THR A 509 -39.06 -6.36 18.63
C THR A 509 -38.77 -6.98 20.01
N SER A 510 -37.80 -7.89 20.08
CA SER A 510 -37.39 -8.49 21.35
C SER A 510 -36.77 -7.46 22.30
N LEU A 511 -35.91 -6.59 21.78
CA LEU A 511 -35.24 -5.55 22.57
C LEU A 511 -36.21 -4.48 23.04
N GLU A 512 -37.14 -4.02 22.20
CA GLU A 512 -38.18 -3.05 22.55
C GLU A 512 -39.09 -3.55 23.68
N ASN A 513 -39.50 -4.82 23.62
CA ASN A 513 -40.24 -5.46 24.70
C ASN A 513 -39.41 -5.53 25.99
N GLY A 514 -38.08 -5.77 25.87
CA GLY A 514 -37.15 -5.73 27.00
C GLY A 514 -37.06 -4.33 27.62
N VAL A 515 -36.84 -3.33 26.79
CA VAL A 515 -36.78 -1.91 27.21
C VAL A 515 -38.06 -1.48 27.92
N LEU A 516 -39.22 -1.79 27.35
CA LEU A 516 -40.51 -1.44 27.95
C LEU A 516 -40.70 -2.11 29.33
N ARG A 517 -40.34 -3.39 29.43
CA ARG A 517 -40.42 -4.14 30.69
C ARG A 517 -39.52 -3.53 31.76
N ASP A 518 -38.27 -3.18 31.40
CA ASP A 518 -37.35 -2.59 32.36
C ASP A 518 -37.71 -1.14 32.68
N TRP A 519 -38.22 -0.38 31.71
CA TRP A 519 -38.72 0.98 31.92
C TRP A 519 -39.79 1.04 33.01
N VAL A 520 -40.76 0.12 32.96
CA VAL A 520 -41.82 0.02 33.96
C VAL A 520 -41.34 -0.67 35.24
N GLY A 521 -40.71 -1.84 35.11
CA GLY A 521 -40.36 -2.69 36.24
C GLY A 521 -39.30 -2.12 37.18
N ARG A 522 -38.40 -1.30 36.66
CA ARG A 522 -37.33 -0.63 37.42
C ARG A 522 -37.61 0.84 37.69
N ASN A 523 -38.77 1.34 37.31
CA ASN A 523 -39.15 2.74 37.43
C ASN A 523 -38.05 3.69 36.88
N LEU A 524 -37.55 3.41 35.68
CA LEU A 524 -36.47 4.19 35.06
C LEU A 524 -36.77 5.68 34.91
N PRO A 525 -38.03 6.14 34.68
CA PRO A 525 -38.38 7.55 34.66
C PRO A 525 -37.95 8.31 35.92
N GLU A 526 -38.10 7.69 37.08
CA GLU A 526 -37.68 8.32 38.36
C GLU A 526 -36.18 8.18 38.61
N ALA A 527 -35.61 7.03 38.25
CA ALA A 527 -34.18 6.77 38.43
C ALA A 527 -33.27 7.67 37.57
N LEU A 528 -33.75 8.15 36.42
CA LEU A 528 -33.01 8.98 35.45
C LEU A 528 -33.30 10.48 35.56
N LYS A 529 -34.10 10.91 36.53
CA LYS A 529 -34.45 12.34 36.75
C LYS A 529 -33.29 13.17 37.32
N ASN A 530 -32.19 12.58 37.80
CA ASN A 530 -31.11 13.26 38.50
C ASN A 530 -29.91 13.54 37.55
#